data_52f36be669b0695f85e81656ede174f0
#
_entry.id   52f36be669b0695f85e81656ede174f0
#
_cell.length_a   1.000
_cell.length_b   1.000
_cell.length_c   1.000
_cell.angle_alpha   90.00
_cell.angle_beta   90.00
_cell.angle_gamma   90.00
#
_symmetry.space_group_name_H-M   'P 1'
#
loop_
_entity.id
_entity.type
_entity.pdbx_description
1 polymer ?
#
loop_
_entity_poly.entity_id
_entity_poly.type
_entity_poly.pdbx_seq_one_letter_code
_entity_poly.pdbx_strand_id
1 'polypeptide(L)'
;LTLMGEVPSPEMVAEVADWFVRLRGKQWSLAGGACDNRYQVSVRTDMPGADAYPALRYIVGAEGSCGGHGRMAGGQIPLTGLSVEEVQALVRRRALEVFGEVDTEGEPLARRENRPQAS
;
A
#
# COMPACT_ATOMS: atom_id res chain seq x y z
N LEU A 1 -3.39 1.82 -5.21
CA LEU A 1 -3.32 2.08 -3.77
C LEU A 1 -4.67 1.76 -3.13
N THR A 2 -4.67 0.85 -2.22
CA THR A 2 -5.90 0.47 -1.52
C THR A 2 -5.64 0.49 -0.02
N LEU A 3 -6.22 1.46 0.66
CA LEU A 3 -6.08 1.58 2.11
C LEU A 3 -7.41 1.23 2.75
N MET A 4 -7.38 0.12 3.52
CA MET A 4 -8.58 -0.46 4.03
C MET A 4 -8.71 -0.18 5.50
N GLY A 5 -9.23 0.42 6.17
CA GLY A 5 -9.35 0.59 7.60
C GLY A 5 -8.91 -0.65 8.36
N GLU A 6 -9.75 -1.15 9.25
CA GLU A 6 -9.38 -2.33 10.01
C GLU A 6 -9.64 -3.58 9.22
N VAL A 7 -8.74 -4.54 9.30
CA VAL A 7 -8.84 -5.79 8.58
C VAL A 7 -8.68 -6.95 9.56
N PRO A 8 -9.21 -8.12 9.21
CA PRO A 8 -9.19 -9.27 10.14
C PRO A 8 -7.81 -9.91 10.29
N SER A 9 -6.92 -9.75 9.32
CA SER A 9 -5.62 -10.38 9.42
C SER A 9 -4.61 -9.64 8.56
N PRO A 10 -3.32 -9.73 8.90
CA PRO A 10 -2.28 -9.12 8.05
C PRO A 10 -2.22 -9.76 6.67
N GLU A 11 -2.55 -11.04 6.58
CA GLU A 11 -2.51 -11.75 5.31
C GLU A 11 -3.48 -11.16 4.31
N MET A 12 -4.59 -10.62 4.78
CA MET A 12 -5.55 -10.01 3.87
C MET A 12 -4.95 -8.83 3.12
N VAL A 13 -4.09 -8.06 3.79
CA VAL A 13 -3.45 -6.92 3.15
C VAL A 13 -2.55 -7.40 2.01
N ALA A 14 -1.77 -8.45 2.27
CA ALA A 14 -0.89 -9.00 1.25
C ALA A 14 -1.69 -9.58 0.09
N GLU A 15 -2.80 -10.24 0.39
CA GLU A 15 -3.64 -10.84 -0.65
C GLU A 15 -4.26 -9.78 -1.55
N VAL A 16 -4.68 -8.66 -0.98
CA VAL A 16 -5.27 -7.59 -1.77
C VAL A 16 -4.23 -6.98 -2.69
N ALA A 17 -3.01 -6.74 -2.20
CA ALA A 17 -1.96 -6.21 -3.04
C ALA A 17 -1.64 -7.15 -4.20
N ASP A 18 -1.57 -8.43 -3.90
CA ASP A 18 -1.28 -9.44 -4.91
C ASP A 18 -2.39 -9.53 -5.95
N TRP A 19 -3.65 -9.42 -5.50
CA TRP A 19 -4.79 -9.48 -6.39
C TRP A 19 -4.76 -8.36 -7.44
N PHE A 20 -4.42 -7.14 -7.03
CA PHE A 20 -4.39 -6.05 -7.99
C PHE A 20 -3.30 -6.25 -9.04
N VAL A 21 -2.15 -6.76 -8.65
CA VAL A 21 -1.10 -7.00 -9.62
C VAL A 21 -1.48 -8.15 -10.55
N ARG A 22 -1.97 -9.25 -10.00
CA ARG A 22 -2.20 -10.45 -10.81
C ARG A 22 -3.46 -10.38 -11.63
N LEU A 23 -4.54 -9.85 -11.04
CA LEU A 23 -5.83 -9.93 -11.70
C LEU A 23 -6.28 -8.63 -12.33
N ARG A 24 -5.76 -7.51 -11.88
CA ARG A 24 -6.13 -6.22 -12.46
C ARG A 24 -5.02 -5.63 -13.31
N GLY A 25 -3.93 -6.34 -13.48
CA GLY A 25 -2.88 -5.92 -14.40
C GLY A 25 -2.09 -4.71 -13.97
N LYS A 26 -2.03 -4.42 -12.69
CA LYS A 26 -1.25 -3.29 -12.21
C LYS A 26 0.22 -3.67 -12.16
N GLN A 27 1.09 -2.76 -12.57
CA GLN A 27 2.51 -3.00 -12.47
C GLN A 27 3.00 -2.91 -11.04
N TRP A 28 2.41 -2.01 -10.27
CA TRP A 28 2.72 -1.85 -8.85
C TRP A 28 1.41 -1.78 -8.09
N SER A 29 1.42 -2.34 -6.90
CA SER A 29 0.25 -2.31 -6.04
C SER A 29 0.70 -2.11 -4.61
N LEU A 30 0.00 -1.26 -3.87
CA LEU A 30 0.22 -1.06 -2.46
C LEU A 30 -1.12 -1.21 -1.76
N ALA A 31 -1.15 -2.03 -0.73
CA ALA A 31 -2.35 -2.17 0.10
C ALA A 31 -1.99 -1.93 1.54
N GLY A 32 -2.91 -1.40 2.31
CA GLY A 32 -2.71 -1.17 3.73
C GLY A 32 -3.96 -1.44 4.52
N GLY A 33 -3.79 -1.81 5.78
CA GLY A 33 -4.91 -2.04 6.69
C GLY A 33 -4.42 -2.24 8.11
N ALA A 34 -5.27 -1.93 9.07
CA ALA A 34 -4.93 -2.01 10.48
C ALA A 34 -5.34 -3.35 11.06
N CYS A 35 -4.45 -3.97 11.81
CA CYS A 35 -4.73 -5.23 12.49
C CYS A 35 -3.82 -5.32 13.71
N ASP A 36 -4.40 -5.65 14.84
CA ASP A 36 -3.63 -5.89 16.08
C ASP A 36 -2.75 -4.71 16.46
N ASN A 37 -3.32 -3.53 16.42
CA ASN A 37 -2.65 -2.30 16.84
C ASN A 37 -1.43 -1.96 15.99
N ARG A 38 -1.41 -2.44 14.76
CA ARG A 38 -0.36 -2.12 13.79
C ARG A 38 -1.00 -1.87 12.45
N TYR A 39 -0.39 -1.00 11.67
CA TYR A 39 -0.87 -0.75 10.32
C TYR A 39 -0.01 -1.58 9.36
N GLN A 40 -0.62 -2.52 8.70
CA GLN A 40 0.06 -3.43 7.78
C GLN A 40 0.13 -2.80 6.40
N VAL A 41 1.28 -2.91 5.75
CA VAL A 41 1.46 -2.37 4.40
C VAL A 41 2.11 -3.45 3.54
N SER A 42 1.61 -3.65 2.34
CA SER A 42 2.20 -4.59 1.40
C SER A 42 2.37 -3.94 0.05
N VAL A 43 3.52 -4.19 -0.57
CA VAL A 43 3.80 -3.70 -1.92
C VAL A 43 4.10 -4.91 -2.80
N ARG A 44 3.52 -4.91 -3.98
CA ARG A 44 3.74 -5.97 -4.98
C ARG A 44 4.02 -5.33 -6.31
N THR A 45 4.82 -6.00 -7.12
CA THR A 45 5.05 -5.55 -8.48
C THR A 45 5.22 -6.76 -9.37
N ASP A 46 4.86 -6.66 -10.65
CA ASP A 46 5.13 -7.73 -11.59
C ASP A 46 6.23 -7.32 -12.57
N MET A 47 6.89 -6.20 -12.34
CA MET A 47 7.93 -5.75 -13.26
C MET A 47 9.19 -6.58 -13.08
N PRO A 48 9.71 -7.17 -14.16
CA PRO A 48 10.90 -8.00 -14.05
C PRO A 48 12.08 -7.18 -13.52
N GLY A 49 12.79 -7.76 -12.58
CA GLY A 49 13.96 -7.10 -12.02
C GLY A 49 13.69 -6.03 -11.00
N ALA A 50 12.40 -5.72 -10.74
CA ALA A 50 12.08 -4.69 -9.77
C ALA A 50 12.24 -5.23 -8.36
N ASP A 51 12.48 -4.32 -7.42
CA ASP A 51 12.62 -4.67 -6.02
C ASP A 51 11.64 -3.80 -5.24
N ALA A 52 10.68 -4.42 -4.61
CA ALA A 52 9.64 -3.73 -3.87
C ALA A 52 10.13 -3.21 -2.51
N TYR A 53 11.24 -3.72 -2.00
CA TYR A 53 11.68 -3.38 -0.66
C TYR A 53 12.01 -1.90 -0.47
N PRO A 54 12.77 -1.25 -1.36
CA PRO A 54 13.10 0.16 -1.13
C PRO A 54 11.87 1.05 -1.08
N ALA A 55 10.87 0.78 -1.90
CA ALA A 55 9.63 1.56 -1.87
C ALA A 55 8.91 1.36 -0.55
N LEU A 56 8.80 0.12 -0.10
CA LEU A 56 8.13 -0.16 1.15
C LEU A 56 8.91 0.42 2.33
N ARG A 57 10.24 0.34 2.30
CA ARG A 57 11.07 0.88 3.37
C ARG A 57 10.81 2.38 3.55
N TYR A 58 10.70 3.09 2.44
CA TYR A 58 10.42 4.52 2.50
C TYR A 58 9.03 4.78 3.08
N ILE A 59 8.05 4.00 2.64
CA ILE A 59 6.66 4.21 3.06
C ILE A 59 6.47 3.89 4.54
N VAL A 60 7.08 2.81 5.01
CA VAL A 60 6.95 2.41 6.41
C VAL A 60 7.71 3.37 7.32
N GLY A 61 8.84 3.88 6.87
CA GLY A 61 9.59 4.85 7.64
C GLY A 61 10.37 4.24 8.78
N ALA A 62 10.99 5.11 9.56
CA ALA A 62 11.87 4.66 10.64
C ALA A 62 11.09 4.03 11.78
N GLU A 63 9.82 4.41 11.94
CA GLU A 63 9.03 3.91 13.05
C GLU A 63 8.57 2.48 12.86
N GLY A 64 8.59 1.99 11.67
CA GLY A 64 8.05 0.67 11.38
C GLY A 64 9.12 -0.33 11.03
N SER A 65 8.71 -1.55 10.82
CA SER A 65 9.60 -2.62 10.39
C SER A 65 9.09 -3.20 9.09
N CYS A 66 9.99 -3.71 8.29
CA CYS A 66 9.60 -4.29 7.01
C CYS A 66 10.63 -5.30 6.55
N GLY A 67 10.24 -6.11 5.59
CA GLY A 67 11.10 -7.10 4.98
C GLY A 67 10.59 -7.47 3.62
N GLY A 68 11.35 -8.28 2.91
CA GLY A 68 10.99 -8.75 1.59
C GLY A 68 12.04 -8.37 0.58
N HIS A 69 11.88 -8.87 -0.62
CA HIS A 69 12.79 -8.56 -1.71
C HIS A 69 12.12 -8.99 -3.00
N GLY A 70 12.68 -8.55 -4.12
CA GLY A 70 12.13 -8.89 -5.40
C GLY A 70 10.77 -8.25 -5.57
N ARG A 71 9.79 -9.04 -5.95
CA ARG A 71 8.49 -8.50 -6.33
C ARG A 71 7.52 -8.33 -5.17
N MET A 72 7.94 -8.61 -3.95
CA MET A 72 7.01 -8.49 -2.83
C MET A 72 7.73 -8.01 -1.58
N ALA A 73 7.11 -7.11 -0.86
CA ALA A 73 7.63 -6.65 0.40
C ALA A 73 6.45 -6.29 1.30
N GLY A 74 6.61 -6.53 2.58
CA GLY A 74 5.57 -6.23 3.56
C GLY A 74 6.16 -5.65 4.83
N GLY A 75 5.39 -4.84 5.52
CA GLY A 75 5.85 -4.23 6.75
C GLY A 75 4.69 -3.75 7.59
N GLN A 76 5.03 -3.11 8.69
CA GLN A 76 4.02 -2.65 9.62
C GLN A 76 4.50 -1.41 10.35
N ILE A 77 3.56 -0.55 10.69
CA ILE A 77 3.81 0.66 11.45
C ILE A 77 3.02 0.55 12.74
N PRO A 78 3.66 0.66 13.90
CA PRO A 78 2.91 0.59 15.16
C PRO A 78 1.92 1.76 15.26
N LEU A 79 0.75 1.49 15.81
CA LEU A 79 -0.27 2.53 15.96
C LEU A 79 -0.20 3.18 17.34
N THR A 80 0.96 3.21 17.94
CA THR A 80 1.14 3.78 19.27
C THR A 80 0.94 5.28 19.19
N GLY A 81 -0.14 5.76 19.76
CA GLY A 81 -0.40 7.19 19.76
C GLY A 81 -0.91 7.77 18.47
N LEU A 82 -1.17 6.93 17.47
CA LEU A 82 -1.66 7.39 16.19
C LEU A 82 -2.95 6.67 15.84
N SER A 83 -3.84 7.39 15.19
CA SER A 83 -5.07 6.75 14.71
C SER A 83 -4.82 6.07 13.36
N VAL A 84 -5.73 5.20 12.99
CA VAL A 84 -5.66 4.55 11.68
C VAL A 84 -5.69 5.62 10.59
N GLU A 85 -6.53 6.63 10.74
CA GLU A 85 -6.65 7.67 9.73
C GLU A 85 -5.37 8.47 9.58
N GLU A 86 -4.68 8.73 10.68
CA GLU A 86 -3.43 9.46 10.62
C GLU A 86 -2.36 8.67 9.90
N VAL A 87 -2.28 7.37 10.18
CA VAL A 87 -1.30 6.54 9.53
C VAL A 87 -1.63 6.34 8.06
N GLN A 88 -2.93 6.21 7.74
CA GLN A 88 -3.31 6.10 6.34
C GLN A 88 -2.95 7.34 5.54
N ALA A 89 -3.13 8.52 6.14
CA ALA A 89 -2.72 9.76 5.46
C ALA A 89 -1.22 9.79 5.24
N LEU A 90 -0.45 9.31 6.21
CA LEU A 90 0.99 9.27 6.08
C LEU A 90 1.42 8.30 4.98
N VAL A 91 0.82 7.12 4.95
CA VAL A 91 1.15 6.11 3.95
C VAL A 91 0.80 6.63 2.55
N ARG A 92 -0.36 7.28 2.42
CA ARG A 92 -0.77 7.83 1.13
C ARG A 92 0.21 8.90 0.65
N ARG A 93 0.63 9.79 1.55
CA ARG A 93 1.57 10.83 1.17
C ARG A 93 2.91 10.24 0.73
N ARG A 94 3.41 9.26 1.48
CA ARG A 94 4.69 8.65 1.15
C ARG A 94 4.61 7.85 -0.15
N ALA A 95 3.47 7.23 -0.40
CA ALA A 95 3.28 6.50 -1.66
C ALA A 95 3.33 7.46 -2.84
N LEU A 96 2.72 8.65 -2.69
CA LEU A 96 2.81 9.63 -3.73
C LEU A 96 4.24 10.08 -3.97
N GLU A 97 5.01 10.21 -2.92
CA GLU A 97 6.41 10.64 -3.06
C GLU A 97 7.23 9.58 -3.79
N VAL A 98 6.94 8.31 -3.57
CA VAL A 98 7.70 7.24 -4.18
C VAL A 98 7.26 6.99 -5.62
N PHE A 99 5.95 6.95 -5.84
CA PHE A 99 5.43 6.54 -7.15
C PHE A 99 5.04 7.71 -8.04
N GLY A 100 5.04 8.90 -7.51
CA GLY A 100 4.70 10.08 -8.29
C GLY A 100 3.22 10.29 -8.42
N GLU A 101 2.47 9.26 -8.71
CA GLU A 101 1.03 9.38 -8.68
C GLU A 101 0.47 8.04 -8.33
N VAL A 102 -0.68 8.00 -7.71
CA VAL A 102 -1.26 6.75 -7.25
C VAL A 102 -2.63 6.55 -7.88
N ASP A 103 -2.89 5.28 -8.20
CA ASP A 103 -4.18 4.85 -8.68
C ASP A 103 -4.95 4.38 -7.45
N THR A 104 -6.03 5.05 -7.11
CA THR A 104 -6.71 4.78 -5.87
C THR A 104 -7.88 3.86 -6.09
N GLU A 105 -7.59 2.61 -6.38
CA GLU A 105 -8.62 1.60 -6.51
C GLU A 105 -9.44 1.54 -5.23
N GLY A 106 -10.72 1.37 -5.37
CA GLY A 106 -11.58 1.34 -4.20
C GLY A 106 -12.07 2.70 -3.75
N GLU A 107 -11.60 3.77 -4.34
CA GLU A 107 -12.11 5.08 -4.03
C GLU A 107 -13.48 5.29 -4.66
N PRO A 108 -14.24 6.27 -4.20
CA PRO A 108 -15.56 6.50 -4.80
C PRO A 108 -15.48 6.70 -6.30
N LEU A 109 -16.46 6.17 -7.00
CA LEU A 109 -16.44 6.19 -8.44
C LEU A 109 -16.42 7.60 -9.02
N ALA A 110 -17.13 8.52 -8.42
CA ALA A 110 -17.14 9.89 -8.93
C ALA A 110 -15.75 10.47 -8.95
N ARG A 111 -14.94 10.14 -7.96
CA ARG A 111 -13.59 10.64 -7.92
C ARG A 111 -12.77 10.07 -9.04
N ARG A 112 -12.97 8.79 -9.36
CA ARG A 112 -12.23 8.18 -10.44
C ARG A 112 -12.61 8.78 -11.77
N GLU A 113 -13.87 9.12 -11.92
CA GLU A 113 -14.32 9.69 -13.18
C GLU A 113 -13.75 11.06 -13.41
N ASN A 114 -13.38 11.76 -12.36
CA ASN A 114 -12.82 13.08 -12.53
C ASN A 114 -11.35 13.03 -12.87
N ARG A 115 -10.75 11.88 -12.92
CA ARG A 115 -9.35 11.80 -13.28
C ARG A 115 -9.24 11.88 -14.76
N PRO A 116 -8.32 12.61 -15.25
CA PRO A 116 -8.13 12.69 -16.64
C PRO A 116 -7.79 11.33 -17.06
N GLN A 117 -8.19 10.97 -18.09
CA GLN A 117 -8.03 9.79 -18.44
C GLN A 117 -6.88 9.27 -18.58
N ALA A 118 -6.26 9.70 -18.09
CA ALA A 118 -5.18 9.31 -18.07
C ALA A 118 -5.20 7.99 -18.01
N SER A 119 -5.70 7.76 -17.80
CA SER A 119 -5.54 6.72 -17.58
C SER A 119 -5.34 5.85 -17.93
#